data_63fa0be8a986070f18013e542db82d05
#
_entry.id   63fa0be8a986070f18013e542db82d05
#
_cell.length_a   1.000
_cell.length_b   1.000
_cell.length_c   1.000
_cell.angle_alpha   90.00
_cell.angle_beta   90.00
_cell.angle_gamma   90.00
#
_symmetry.space_group_name_H-M   'P 1'
#
loop_
_entity.id
_entity.type
_entity.pdbx_description
1 polymer ?
#
loop_
_entity_poly.entity_id
_entity_poly.type
_entity_poly.pdbx_seq_one_letter_code
_entity_poly.pdbx_strand_id
1 'polypeptide(L)'
;MVEILRKLGLPVNLSIQGTGIDQINGIVHWLMLILFVGWGTFFILSLVKFRASKNKTADYYGVKSHLNSLFEVGVAVIEIIILFGFAFPIWASRVNDVPNPSEAVYIRVVAQQYAWNIHYPGPDGKFGATKPEL
;
A
#
# COMPACT_ATOMS: atom_id res chain seq x y z
N MET A 1 -5.82 0.21 12.80
CA MET A 1 -4.54 -0.09 12.13
C MET A 1 -3.76 1.18 11.77
N VAL A 2 -4.31 2.15 11.03
CA VAL A 2 -3.58 3.38 10.62
C VAL A 2 -2.92 4.11 11.81
N GLU A 3 -3.61 4.27 12.93
CA GLU A 3 -3.02 4.88 14.14
C GLU A 3 -1.84 4.09 14.72
N ILE A 4 -1.91 2.77 14.66
CA ILE A 4 -0.80 1.90 15.08
C ILE A 4 0.39 2.09 14.13
N LEU A 5 0.13 2.12 12.83
CA LEU A 5 1.17 2.36 11.82
C LEU A 5 1.81 3.74 11.98
N ARG A 6 1.05 4.77 12.35
CA ARG A 6 1.60 6.10 12.65
C ARG A 6 2.54 6.09 13.85
N LYS A 7 2.20 5.34 14.90
CA LYS A 7 3.13 5.14 16.04
C LYS A 7 4.38 4.36 15.66
N LEU A 8 4.31 3.55 14.60
CA LEU A 8 5.43 2.77 14.07
C LEU A 8 6.22 3.50 12.97
N GLY A 9 5.89 4.77 12.68
CA GLY A 9 6.66 5.59 11.74
C GLY A 9 5.95 5.93 10.43
N LEU A 10 4.68 5.58 10.25
CA LEU A 10 3.90 6.06 9.10
C LEU A 10 3.78 7.58 9.16
N PRO A 11 4.16 8.34 8.12
CA PRO A 11 4.07 9.79 8.09
C PRO A 11 2.65 10.30 8.30
N VAL A 12 2.53 11.51 8.85
CA VAL A 12 1.24 12.19 8.96
C VAL A 12 0.75 12.55 7.57
N ASN A 13 -0.52 12.24 7.29
CA ASN A 13 -1.16 12.64 6.05
C ASN A 13 -1.34 14.16 6.00
N LEU A 14 -0.79 14.80 4.98
CA LEU A 14 -0.88 16.23 4.71
C LEU A 14 -1.61 16.52 3.38
N SER A 15 -2.19 15.52 2.74
CA SER A 15 -2.91 15.68 1.47
C SER A 15 -4.34 15.18 1.55
N ILE A 16 -5.21 15.76 0.74
CA ILE A 16 -6.63 15.37 0.65
C ILE A 16 -6.75 13.90 0.22
N GLN A 17 -5.95 13.48 -0.76
CA GLN A 17 -5.95 12.11 -1.28
C GLN A 17 -5.25 11.10 -0.35
N GLY A 18 -4.42 11.56 0.57
CA GLY A 18 -3.65 10.70 1.47
C GLY A 18 -4.53 9.85 2.40
N THR A 19 -5.75 10.30 2.69
CA THR A 19 -6.69 9.54 3.52
C THR A 19 -7.05 8.20 2.88
N GLY A 20 -7.31 8.16 1.57
CA GLY A 20 -7.58 6.92 0.85
C GLY A 20 -6.37 5.98 0.82
N ILE A 21 -5.18 6.53 0.66
CA ILE A 21 -3.92 5.77 0.69
C ILE A 21 -3.69 5.18 2.09
N ASP A 22 -3.91 5.95 3.15
CA ASP A 22 -3.79 5.47 4.53
C ASP A 22 -4.81 4.35 4.83
N GLN A 23 -6.04 4.47 4.32
CA GLN A 23 -7.06 3.44 4.50
C GLN A 23 -6.67 2.12 3.86
N ILE A 24 -6.25 2.12 2.59
CA ILE A 24 -5.84 0.88 1.91
C ILE A 24 -4.60 0.30 2.58
N ASN A 25 -3.65 1.13 2.99
CA ASN A 25 -2.48 0.70 3.74
C ASN A 25 -2.88 -0.01 5.05
N GLY A 26 -3.86 0.54 5.77
CA GLY A 26 -4.43 -0.09 6.96
C GLY A 26 -5.09 -1.45 6.67
N ILE A 27 -5.86 -1.57 5.59
CA ILE A 27 -6.52 -2.82 5.16
C ILE A 27 -5.48 -3.89 4.84
N VAL A 28 -4.47 -3.54 4.04
CA VAL A 28 -3.38 -4.46 3.67
C VAL A 28 -2.62 -4.95 4.88
N HIS A 29 -2.31 -4.07 5.84
CA HIS A 29 -1.63 -4.48 7.07
C HIS A 29 -2.50 -5.38 7.97
N TRP A 30 -3.81 -5.20 7.98
CA TRP A 30 -4.71 -6.15 8.66
C TRP A 30 -4.67 -7.52 7.99
N LEU A 31 -4.74 -7.57 6.66
CA LEU A 31 -4.61 -8.83 5.91
C LEU A 31 -3.27 -9.51 6.22
N MET A 32 -2.17 -8.75 6.14
CA MET A 32 -0.83 -9.25 6.47
C MET A 32 -0.77 -9.83 7.89
N LEU A 33 -1.34 -9.15 8.87
CA LEU A 33 -1.36 -9.62 10.26
C LEU A 33 -2.14 -10.93 10.41
N ILE A 34 -3.31 -11.02 9.79
CA ILE A 34 -4.15 -12.23 9.81
C ILE A 34 -3.40 -13.40 9.16
N LEU A 35 -2.79 -13.16 8.01
CA LEU A 35 -2.00 -14.18 7.31
C LEU A 35 -0.77 -14.60 8.12
N PHE A 36 -0.04 -13.64 8.69
CA PHE A 36 1.13 -13.92 9.52
C PHE A 36 0.78 -14.77 10.74
N VAL A 37 -0.30 -14.44 11.44
CA VAL A 37 -0.75 -15.22 12.61
C VAL A 37 -1.26 -16.60 12.18
N GLY A 38 -2.05 -16.66 11.11
CA GLY A 38 -2.60 -17.92 10.58
C GLY A 38 -1.50 -18.89 10.13
N TRP A 39 -0.66 -18.43 9.22
CA TRP A 39 0.46 -19.25 8.70
C TRP A 39 1.53 -19.53 9.74
N GLY A 40 1.83 -18.57 10.61
CA GLY A 40 2.75 -18.77 11.73
C GLY A 40 2.26 -19.84 12.69
N THR A 41 0.98 -19.81 13.05
CA THR A 41 0.36 -20.83 13.88
C THR A 41 0.40 -22.20 13.21
N PHE A 42 0.00 -22.27 11.93
CA PHE A 42 0.07 -23.50 11.15
C PHE A 42 1.49 -24.08 11.10
N PHE A 43 2.49 -23.22 10.88
CA PHE A 43 3.89 -23.62 10.86
C PHE A 43 4.35 -24.19 12.20
N ILE A 44 4.07 -23.50 13.31
CA ILE A 44 4.43 -23.96 14.66
C ILE A 44 3.74 -25.28 14.99
N LEU A 45 2.44 -25.40 14.69
CA LEU A 45 1.70 -26.64 14.89
C LEU A 45 2.29 -27.79 14.08
N SER A 46 2.70 -27.53 12.84
CA SER A 46 3.35 -28.51 11.97
C SER A 46 4.68 -29.00 12.57
N LEU A 47 5.53 -28.07 13.05
CA LEU A 47 6.79 -28.41 13.72
C LEU A 47 6.56 -29.27 14.97
N VAL A 48 5.58 -28.94 15.78
CA VAL A 48 5.28 -29.70 17.03
C VAL A 48 4.67 -31.05 16.69
N LYS A 49 3.74 -31.11 15.72
CA LYS A 49 3.02 -32.34 15.37
C LYS A 49 3.92 -33.35 14.66
N PHE A 50 4.74 -32.89 13.72
CA PHE A 50 5.54 -33.76 12.84
C PHE A 50 7.01 -33.88 13.27
N ARG A 51 7.37 -33.44 14.47
CA ARG A 51 8.75 -33.62 14.97
C ARG A 51 9.18 -35.08 15.00
N ALA A 52 10.42 -35.35 14.68
CA ALA A 52 10.99 -36.69 14.58
C ALA A 52 10.79 -37.56 15.86
N SER A 53 10.76 -36.96 17.06
CA SER A 53 10.51 -37.68 18.31
C SER A 53 9.10 -38.28 18.42
N LYS A 54 8.12 -37.72 17.71
CA LYS A 54 6.73 -38.20 17.70
C LYS A 54 6.43 -39.09 16.47
N ASN A 55 7.07 -38.81 15.34
CA ASN A 55 6.85 -39.51 14.08
C ASN A 55 8.13 -40.19 13.66
N LYS A 56 8.25 -41.47 14.00
CA LYS A 56 9.44 -42.27 13.69
C LYS A 56 9.49 -42.77 12.26
N THR A 57 8.34 -42.83 11.59
CA THR A 57 8.20 -43.27 10.19
C THR A 57 7.73 -42.13 9.32
N ALA A 58 8.40 -41.93 8.19
CA ALA A 58 7.99 -40.92 7.21
C ALA A 58 6.81 -41.43 6.38
N ASP A 59 5.80 -40.56 6.18
CA ASP A 59 4.75 -40.80 5.21
C ASP A 59 5.15 -40.13 3.89
N TYR A 60 5.55 -40.92 2.91
CA TYR A 60 6.01 -40.44 1.61
C TYR A 60 4.86 -40.00 0.66
N TYR A 61 3.63 -40.40 0.95
CA TYR A 61 2.49 -40.01 0.12
C TYR A 61 1.91 -38.63 0.46
N GLY A 62 2.28 -38.08 1.61
CA GLY A 62 1.87 -36.74 2.04
C GLY A 62 0.38 -36.59 2.25
N VAL A 63 -0.06 -35.34 2.37
CA VAL A 63 -1.46 -34.98 2.58
C VAL A 63 -2.18 -34.91 1.22
N LYS A 64 -3.21 -35.71 1.01
CA LYS A 64 -4.07 -35.72 -0.22
C LYS A 64 -5.24 -34.73 -0.14
N SER A 65 -5.27 -33.86 0.86
CA SER A 65 -6.37 -32.90 1.06
C SER A 65 -6.21 -31.69 0.15
N HIS A 66 -7.31 -31.27 -0.48
CA HIS A 66 -7.38 -30.04 -1.27
C HIS A 66 -7.57 -28.75 -0.43
N LEU A 67 -7.59 -28.88 0.90
CA LEU A 67 -7.79 -27.73 1.81
C LEU A 67 -6.73 -26.64 1.61
N ASN A 68 -5.47 -27.03 1.40
CA ASN A 68 -4.40 -26.06 1.16
C ASN A 68 -4.67 -25.20 -0.07
N SER A 69 -5.06 -25.84 -1.19
CA SER A 69 -5.39 -25.13 -2.42
C SER A 69 -6.62 -24.24 -2.26
N LEU A 70 -7.60 -24.65 -1.45
CA LEU A 70 -8.78 -23.83 -1.17
C LEU A 70 -8.43 -22.58 -0.37
N PHE A 71 -7.55 -22.67 0.63
CA PHE A 71 -7.05 -21.54 1.39
C PHE A 71 -6.24 -20.58 0.50
N GLU A 72 -5.37 -21.11 -0.34
CA GLU A 72 -4.57 -20.34 -1.29
C GLU A 72 -5.45 -19.55 -2.28
N VAL A 73 -6.42 -20.21 -2.89
CA VAL A 73 -7.41 -19.55 -3.76
C VAL A 73 -8.22 -18.52 -2.99
N GLY A 74 -8.63 -18.82 -1.75
CA GLY A 74 -9.35 -17.88 -0.90
C GLY A 74 -8.56 -16.59 -0.64
N VAL A 75 -7.27 -16.70 -0.32
CA VAL A 75 -6.37 -15.54 -0.13
C VAL A 75 -6.24 -14.76 -1.44
N ALA A 76 -5.99 -15.44 -2.57
CA ALA A 76 -5.87 -14.80 -3.87
C ALA A 76 -7.15 -14.01 -4.26
N VAL A 77 -8.33 -14.56 -3.97
CA VAL A 77 -9.61 -13.85 -4.20
C VAL A 77 -9.71 -12.60 -3.34
N ILE A 78 -9.32 -12.66 -2.06
CA ILE A 78 -9.32 -11.49 -1.17
C ILE A 78 -8.36 -10.42 -1.70
N GLU A 79 -7.16 -10.79 -2.14
CA GLU A 79 -6.19 -9.86 -2.72
C GLU A 79 -6.73 -9.20 -4.00
N ILE A 80 -7.39 -9.96 -4.87
CA ILE A 80 -8.04 -9.43 -6.07
C ILE A 80 -9.14 -8.41 -5.69
N ILE A 81 -9.97 -8.71 -4.69
CA ILE A 81 -11.00 -7.79 -4.22
C ILE A 81 -10.38 -6.51 -3.66
N ILE A 82 -9.30 -6.60 -2.89
CA ILE A 82 -8.59 -5.42 -2.36
C ILE A 82 -8.01 -4.59 -3.52
N LEU A 83 -7.38 -5.24 -4.49
CA LEU A 83 -6.79 -4.55 -5.63
C LEU A 83 -7.84 -3.82 -6.48
N PHE A 84 -8.87 -4.53 -6.94
CA PHE A 84 -9.88 -3.96 -7.84
C PHE A 84 -10.93 -3.13 -7.12
N GLY A 85 -11.29 -3.48 -5.88
CA GLY A 85 -12.30 -2.76 -5.09
C GLY A 85 -11.79 -1.52 -4.38
N PHE A 86 -10.51 -1.44 -4.07
CA PHE A 86 -9.93 -0.32 -3.32
C PHE A 86 -8.76 0.36 -4.05
N ALA A 87 -7.73 -0.38 -4.44
CA ALA A 87 -6.52 0.23 -4.98
C ALA A 87 -6.78 0.95 -6.31
N PHE A 88 -7.51 0.32 -7.22
CA PHE A 88 -7.86 0.94 -8.51
C PHE A 88 -8.74 2.21 -8.38
N PRO A 89 -9.85 2.21 -7.60
CA PRO A 89 -10.64 3.41 -7.39
C PRO A 89 -9.85 4.55 -6.74
N ILE A 90 -9.00 4.26 -5.76
CA ILE A 90 -8.15 5.26 -5.11
C ILE A 90 -7.13 5.85 -6.09
N TRP A 91 -6.52 5.00 -6.91
CA TRP A 91 -5.63 5.46 -7.98
C TRP A 91 -6.37 6.29 -9.03
N ALA A 92 -7.55 5.83 -9.46
CA ALA A 92 -8.36 6.51 -10.46
C ALA A 92 -8.81 7.90 -10.00
N SER A 93 -9.21 8.04 -8.73
CA SER A 93 -9.56 9.35 -8.16
C SER A 93 -8.37 10.30 -8.19
N ARG A 94 -7.17 9.82 -7.89
CA ARG A 94 -5.96 10.64 -7.91
C ARG A 94 -5.58 11.15 -9.31
N VAL A 95 -5.83 10.35 -10.34
CA VAL A 95 -5.47 10.69 -11.73
C VAL A 95 -6.55 11.53 -12.41
N ASN A 96 -7.82 11.29 -12.06
CA ASN A 96 -8.95 11.91 -12.73
C ASN A 96 -9.46 13.20 -12.04
N ASP A 97 -9.23 13.33 -10.72
CA ASP A 97 -9.62 14.52 -9.97
C ASP A 97 -8.59 15.65 -10.20
N VAL A 98 -8.76 16.35 -11.32
CA VAL A 98 -7.98 17.55 -11.61
C VAL A 98 -8.72 18.74 -11.02
N PRO A 99 -8.08 19.57 -10.17
CA PRO A 99 -8.71 20.75 -9.61
C PRO A 99 -9.08 21.75 -10.70
N ASN A 100 -10.14 22.51 -10.48
CA ASN A 100 -10.51 23.58 -11.39
C ASN A 100 -9.35 24.57 -11.57
N PRO A 101 -9.12 25.09 -12.80
CA PRO A 101 -8.05 26.04 -13.06
C PRO A 101 -8.05 27.28 -12.15
N SER A 102 -9.23 27.70 -11.67
CA SER A 102 -9.38 28.82 -10.74
C SER A 102 -8.94 28.54 -9.30
N GLU A 103 -8.88 27.26 -8.91
CA GLU A 103 -8.52 26.80 -7.57
C GLU A 103 -7.12 26.17 -7.55
N ALA A 104 -6.53 25.97 -8.72
CA ALA A 104 -5.24 25.31 -8.87
C ALA A 104 -4.10 26.33 -8.78
N VAL A 105 -3.04 25.96 -8.08
CA VAL A 105 -1.77 26.68 -8.11
C VAL A 105 -0.92 26.12 -9.25
N TYR A 106 -0.62 26.97 -10.23
CA TYR A 106 0.25 26.59 -11.34
C TYR A 106 1.70 26.75 -10.93
N ILE A 107 2.48 25.70 -11.12
CA ILE A 107 3.91 25.70 -10.81
C ILE A 107 4.66 25.26 -12.07
N ARG A 108 5.69 26.03 -12.47
CA ARG A 108 6.61 25.62 -13.52
C ARG A 108 7.86 25.05 -12.86
N VAL A 109 8.16 23.79 -13.12
CA VAL A 109 9.37 23.13 -12.66
C VAL A 109 10.29 22.95 -13.85
N VAL A 110 11.49 23.54 -13.78
CA VAL A 110 12.54 23.39 -14.79
C VAL A 110 13.66 22.57 -14.20
N ALA A 111 13.82 21.35 -14.71
CA ALA A 111 14.93 20.47 -14.32
C ALA A 111 16.16 20.86 -15.13
N GLN A 112 17.24 21.15 -14.44
CA GLN A 112 18.55 21.42 -15.02
C GLN A 112 19.60 20.50 -14.40
N GLN A 113 20.75 20.38 -15.02
CA GLN A 113 21.86 19.63 -14.45
C GLN A 113 22.24 20.23 -13.08
N TYR A 114 22.10 19.39 -12.04
CA TYR A 114 22.34 19.68 -10.61
C TYR A 114 21.36 20.64 -9.93
N ALA A 115 20.24 21.06 -10.59
CA ALA A 115 19.28 21.97 -9.99
C ALA A 115 17.84 21.75 -10.42
N TRP A 116 16.90 22.01 -9.53
CA TRP A 116 15.47 22.10 -9.79
C TRP A 116 15.03 23.54 -9.56
N ASN A 117 14.61 24.22 -10.62
CA ASN A 117 14.10 25.59 -10.53
C ASN A 117 12.59 25.55 -10.47
N ILE A 118 12.01 26.02 -9.38
CA ILE A 118 10.56 26.05 -9.14
C ILE A 118 10.12 27.49 -9.25
N HIS A 119 9.17 27.74 -10.17
CA HIS A 119 8.63 29.06 -10.44
C HIS A 119 7.15 29.11 -10.13
N TYR A 120 6.72 30.14 -9.43
CA TYR A 120 5.34 30.47 -9.20
C TYR A 120 4.90 31.62 -10.13
N PRO A 121 3.64 31.71 -10.56
CA PRO A 121 3.14 32.84 -11.31
C PRO A 121 3.09 34.08 -10.42
N GLY A 122 3.20 35.24 -11.03
CA GLY A 122 2.96 36.52 -10.36
C GLY A 122 1.49 36.73 -9.98
N PRO A 123 1.16 37.87 -9.35
CA PRO A 123 -0.22 38.23 -9.01
C PRO A 123 -1.17 38.29 -10.21
N ASP A 124 -0.62 38.45 -11.42
CA ASP A 124 -1.33 38.46 -12.70
C ASP A 124 -1.57 37.07 -13.30
N GLY A 125 -1.15 35.99 -12.55
CA GLY A 125 -1.25 34.59 -12.99
C GLY A 125 -0.28 34.24 -14.12
N LYS A 126 0.68 35.08 -14.47
CA LYS A 126 1.62 34.85 -15.57
C LYS A 126 3.03 34.56 -15.04
N PHE A 127 3.72 33.65 -15.73
CA PHE A 127 5.13 33.44 -15.50
C PHE A 127 5.97 34.49 -16.23
N GLY A 128 6.40 35.52 -15.52
CA GLY A 128 7.24 36.57 -16.02
C GLY A 128 8.74 36.37 -15.81
N ALA A 129 9.50 37.47 -15.68
CA ALA A 129 10.90 37.45 -15.32
C ALA A 129 11.08 36.91 -13.90
N THR A 130 12.02 36.00 -13.72
CA THR A 130 12.32 35.38 -12.41
C THR A 130 13.25 36.27 -11.60
N LYS A 131 12.89 36.53 -10.34
CA LYS A 131 13.79 37.14 -9.37
C LYS A 131 14.27 36.05 -8.42
N PRO A 132 15.58 35.79 -8.31
CA PRO A 132 16.12 34.77 -7.42
C PRO A 132 15.99 35.08 -5.93
N GLU A 133 15.58 36.29 -5.59
CA GLU A 133 15.62 36.86 -4.24
C GLU A 133 14.24 36.95 -3.56
N LEU A 134 13.26 36.21 -4.03
CA LEU A 134 11.92 36.15 -3.41
C LEU A 134 11.68 34.79 -2.79
#